data_43c3545c614f892d5ae577d29671a39a
#
_entry.id   43c3545c614f892d5ae577d29671a39a
#
_cell.length_a   1.000
_cell.length_b   1.000
_cell.length_c   1.000
_cell.angle_alpha   90.00
_cell.angle_beta   90.00
_cell.angle_gamma   90.00
#
_symmetry.space_group_name_H-M   'P 1'
#
loop_
_entity.id
_entity.type
_entity.pdbx_description
1 polymer ?
#
loop_
_entity_poly.entity_id
_entity_poly.type
_entity_poly.pdbx_seq_one_letter_code
_entity_poly.pdbx_strand_id
1 'polypeptide(L)'
;MINIPLTAMGHQPCGEFVSCSVSFNGQISVLEVDQIPERIQGIFVSTITEERTWYITLYGIRPHYARKINIHDAYNFHKIQVIDNQHILLVGARSRFENGEGEKNAAIYTMDGRLVRRFTLGDGIEDVSVTEKGEIWVSYFDEGVFGNYGWQIPMGQNGLVKYDLYGNVLWEQNECCIFDCYTLNVDNAASVWFYYYADFELVHIKIVPSHDMKFPLKG
;
A
#
# COMPACT_ATOMS: atom_id res chain seq x y z
N MET A 1 36.69 -6.46 -6.44
CA MET A 1 35.63 -5.53 -6.89
C MET A 1 34.50 -6.39 -7.45
N ILE A 2 33.29 -6.31 -6.88
CA ILE A 2 32.11 -7.08 -7.37
C ILE A 2 31.54 -6.31 -8.55
N ASN A 3 31.45 -6.93 -9.72
CA ASN A 3 30.82 -6.35 -10.88
C ASN A 3 29.35 -6.77 -10.86
N ILE A 4 28.44 -5.81 -10.62
CA ILE A 4 27.00 -6.03 -10.63
C ILE A 4 26.48 -5.59 -12.01
N PRO A 5 26.04 -6.53 -12.86
CA PRO A 5 25.47 -6.16 -14.16
C PRO A 5 24.13 -5.44 -13.96
N LEU A 6 23.99 -4.27 -14.59
CA LEU A 6 22.75 -3.52 -14.64
C LEU A 6 22.03 -3.85 -15.96
N THR A 7 20.77 -4.24 -15.86
CA THR A 7 19.90 -4.46 -17.03
C THR A 7 18.75 -3.46 -16.99
N ALA A 8 18.67 -2.59 -17.99
CA ALA A 8 17.54 -1.70 -18.14
C ALA A 8 16.31 -2.51 -18.58
N MET A 9 15.21 -2.38 -17.84
CA MET A 9 13.91 -2.88 -18.27
C MET A 9 13.26 -1.80 -19.14
N GLY A 10 13.11 -2.06 -20.45
CA GLY A 10 12.44 -1.13 -21.34
C GLY A 10 10.97 -1.00 -20.98
N HIS A 11 10.60 0.11 -20.34
CA HIS A 11 9.20 0.48 -20.13
C HIS A 11 8.72 1.40 -21.24
N GLN A 12 7.53 1.11 -21.79
CA GLN A 12 6.84 2.00 -22.73
C GLN A 12 5.64 2.59 -22.01
N PRO A 13 5.67 3.87 -21.64
CA PRO A 13 4.58 4.54 -20.93
C PRO A 13 3.25 4.44 -21.70
N CYS A 14 2.16 4.25 -20.96
CA CYS A 14 0.80 4.30 -21.47
C CYS A 14 0.08 5.59 -21.04
N GLY A 15 0.61 6.27 -20.01
CA GLY A 15 0.07 7.48 -19.42
C GLY A 15 1.12 8.23 -18.62
N GLU A 16 0.68 9.09 -17.71
CA GLU A 16 1.52 9.81 -16.77
C GLU A 16 1.88 8.90 -15.59
N PHE A 17 3.15 8.89 -15.21
CA PHE A 17 3.66 8.04 -14.13
C PHE A 17 3.11 8.47 -12.76
N VAL A 18 2.59 7.52 -12.01
CA VAL A 18 2.09 7.72 -10.64
C VAL A 18 3.02 7.07 -9.62
N SER A 19 3.26 5.78 -9.74
CA SER A 19 4.12 5.05 -8.81
C SER A 19 4.64 3.74 -9.40
N CYS A 20 5.64 3.18 -8.73
CA CYS A 20 6.05 1.80 -8.95
C CYS A 20 6.26 1.09 -7.60
N SER A 21 6.09 -0.21 -7.59
CA SER A 21 6.31 -1.04 -6.40
C SER A 21 6.90 -2.39 -6.77
N VAL A 22 7.51 -3.03 -5.77
CA VAL A 22 7.92 -4.43 -5.83
C VAL A 22 7.02 -5.21 -4.89
N SER A 23 6.35 -6.22 -5.41
CA SER A 23 5.46 -7.07 -4.61
C SER A 23 6.24 -8.24 -3.99
N PHE A 24 5.64 -8.94 -3.01
CA PHE A 24 6.24 -10.06 -2.27
C PHE A 24 6.83 -11.17 -3.15
N ASN A 25 6.31 -11.33 -4.36
CA ASN A 25 6.78 -12.34 -5.33
C ASN A 25 7.87 -11.82 -6.27
N GLY A 26 8.39 -10.60 -6.04
CA GLY A 26 9.41 -9.95 -6.85
C GLY A 26 8.91 -9.34 -8.16
N GLN A 27 7.60 -9.34 -8.43
CA GLN A 27 7.04 -8.62 -9.56
C GLN A 27 7.16 -7.11 -9.35
N ILE A 28 7.55 -6.41 -10.40
CA ILE A 28 7.56 -4.95 -10.43
C ILE A 28 6.25 -4.49 -11.05
N SER A 29 5.55 -3.62 -10.35
CA SER A 29 4.30 -3.00 -10.80
C SER A 29 4.55 -1.53 -11.11
N VAL A 30 4.09 -1.06 -12.27
CA VAL A 30 4.09 0.37 -12.63
C VAL A 30 2.64 0.81 -12.77
N LEU A 31 2.28 1.86 -12.05
CA LEU A 31 0.97 2.51 -12.11
C LEU A 31 1.10 3.83 -12.85
N GLU A 32 0.26 4.01 -13.86
CA GLU A 32 0.16 5.22 -14.67
C GLU A 32 -1.32 5.60 -14.81
N VAL A 33 -1.59 6.82 -15.20
CA VAL A 33 -2.94 7.34 -15.45
C VAL A 33 -2.94 8.17 -16.73
N ASP A 34 -4.07 8.23 -17.42
CA ASP A 34 -4.20 9.05 -18.65
C ASP A 34 -3.94 10.54 -18.41
N GLN A 35 -4.32 11.05 -17.24
CA GLN A 35 -4.03 12.40 -16.76
C GLN A 35 -3.99 12.42 -15.23
N ILE A 36 -2.91 12.91 -14.64
CA ILE A 36 -2.80 13.08 -13.20
C ILE A 36 -3.88 14.05 -12.71
N PRO A 37 -4.68 13.66 -11.68
CA PRO A 37 -5.71 14.52 -11.13
C PRO A 37 -5.13 15.82 -10.57
N GLU A 38 -5.77 16.95 -10.92
CA GLU A 38 -5.35 18.25 -10.41
C GLU A 38 -5.52 18.36 -8.90
N ARG A 39 -4.57 19.02 -8.26
CA ARG A 39 -4.69 19.36 -6.84
C ARG A 39 -5.64 20.52 -6.65
N ILE A 40 -6.56 20.44 -5.70
CA ILE A 40 -7.41 21.55 -5.32
C ILE A 40 -6.72 22.34 -4.20
N GLN A 41 -6.35 23.57 -4.47
CA GLN A 41 -5.60 24.44 -3.54
C GLN A 41 -4.29 23.80 -3.03
N GLY A 42 -3.61 23.03 -3.88
CA GLY A 42 -2.38 22.31 -3.55
C GLY A 42 -2.57 20.97 -2.84
N ILE A 43 -3.80 20.59 -2.53
CA ILE A 43 -4.15 19.38 -1.78
C ILE A 43 -4.57 18.27 -2.77
N PHE A 44 -4.12 17.06 -2.54
CA PHE A 44 -4.56 15.89 -3.31
C PHE A 44 -6.05 15.62 -3.06
N VAL A 45 -6.79 15.38 -4.13
CA VAL A 45 -8.18 14.93 -4.04
C VAL A 45 -8.25 13.40 -3.91
N SER A 46 -9.20 12.89 -3.16
CA SER A 46 -9.46 11.45 -3.04
C SER A 46 -10.23 10.92 -4.24
N THR A 47 -11.26 11.65 -4.65
CA THR A 47 -12.14 11.29 -5.77
C THR A 47 -12.13 12.40 -6.80
N ILE A 48 -12.16 12.06 -8.08
CA ILE A 48 -12.20 12.95 -9.23
C ILE A 48 -13.58 12.94 -9.88
N THR A 49 -13.96 14.04 -10.50
CA THR A 49 -15.31 14.20 -11.10
C THR A 49 -15.52 13.37 -12.36
N GLU A 50 -14.44 13.05 -13.05
CA GLU A 50 -14.45 12.27 -14.29
C GLU A 50 -13.63 10.99 -14.09
N GLU A 51 -14.13 9.86 -14.60
CA GLU A 51 -13.35 8.63 -14.60
C GLU A 51 -12.05 8.81 -15.37
N ARG A 52 -10.98 8.22 -14.85
CA ARG A 52 -9.67 8.14 -15.46
C ARG A 52 -9.39 6.72 -15.93
N THR A 53 -8.51 6.61 -16.91
CA THR A 53 -7.95 5.32 -17.30
C THR A 53 -6.64 5.11 -16.57
N TRP A 54 -6.64 4.13 -15.67
CA TRP A 54 -5.47 3.67 -14.95
C TRP A 54 -4.81 2.55 -15.73
N TYR A 55 -3.53 2.72 -16.05
CA TYR A 55 -2.72 1.73 -16.75
C TYR A 55 -1.77 1.07 -15.76
N ILE A 56 -1.84 -0.25 -15.69
CA ILE A 56 -0.97 -1.05 -14.84
C ILE A 56 -0.10 -1.93 -15.72
N THR A 57 1.21 -1.86 -15.54
CA THR A 57 2.15 -2.77 -16.19
C THR A 57 2.85 -3.61 -15.12
N LEU A 58 2.67 -4.93 -15.19
CA LEU A 58 3.31 -5.89 -14.29
C LEU A 58 4.47 -6.56 -15.02
N TYR A 59 5.68 -6.46 -14.46
CA TYR A 59 6.88 -7.09 -14.97
C TYR A 59 7.25 -8.29 -14.11
N GLY A 60 7.32 -9.47 -14.73
CA GLY A 60 7.88 -10.65 -14.10
C GLY A 60 9.39 -10.73 -14.32
N ILE A 61 10.13 -11.13 -13.29
CA ILE A 61 11.58 -11.27 -13.39
C ILE A 61 11.95 -12.60 -14.03
N ARG A 62 11.18 -13.65 -13.76
CA ARG A 62 11.41 -15.01 -14.33
C ARG A 62 10.08 -15.75 -14.51
N PRO A 63 9.64 -16.08 -15.74
CA PRO A 63 10.19 -15.63 -17.03
C PRO A 63 9.97 -14.14 -17.26
N HIS A 64 10.77 -13.50 -18.09
CA HIS A 64 10.59 -12.11 -18.48
C HIS A 64 9.27 -11.97 -19.25
N TYR A 65 8.29 -11.33 -18.65
CA TYR A 65 7.03 -10.98 -19.28
C TYR A 65 6.56 -9.59 -18.79
N ALA A 66 5.74 -8.96 -19.60
CA ALA A 66 5.00 -7.78 -19.18
C ALA A 66 3.51 -8.06 -19.40
N ARG A 67 2.70 -7.79 -18.39
CA ARG A 67 1.24 -7.84 -18.46
C ARG A 67 0.69 -6.45 -18.29
N LYS A 68 -0.19 -6.01 -19.20
CA LYS A 68 -0.88 -4.73 -19.12
C LYS A 68 -2.32 -4.93 -18.70
N ILE A 69 -2.80 -4.07 -17.81
CA ILE A 69 -4.18 -4.05 -17.30
C ILE A 69 -4.65 -2.61 -17.39
N ASN A 70 -5.87 -2.40 -17.88
CA ASN A 70 -6.50 -1.08 -17.90
C ASN A 70 -7.72 -1.12 -16.98
N ILE A 71 -7.88 -0.06 -16.17
CA ILE A 71 -8.98 0.11 -15.23
C ILE A 71 -9.58 1.49 -15.44
N HIS A 72 -10.90 1.60 -15.43
CA HIS A 72 -11.62 2.87 -15.45
C HIS A 72 -12.18 3.13 -14.06
N ASP A 73 -11.79 4.23 -13.45
CA ASP A 73 -12.19 4.57 -12.10
C ASP A 73 -12.04 6.07 -11.81
N ALA A 74 -12.93 6.59 -10.97
CA ALA A 74 -12.91 7.98 -10.51
C ALA A 74 -12.10 8.16 -9.21
N TYR A 75 -11.57 7.09 -8.60
CA TYR A 75 -10.73 7.21 -7.41
C TYR A 75 -9.30 7.59 -7.79
N ASN A 76 -8.68 8.47 -6.99
CA ASN A 76 -7.30 8.90 -7.19
C ASN A 76 -6.34 7.92 -6.53
N PHE A 77 -5.88 6.92 -7.28
CA PHE A 77 -4.97 5.90 -6.79
C PHE A 77 -3.50 6.37 -6.81
N HIS A 78 -2.75 5.97 -5.78
CA HIS A 78 -1.34 6.34 -5.60
C HIS A 78 -0.43 5.12 -5.44
N LYS A 79 -0.95 4.01 -4.94
CA LYS A 79 -0.18 2.80 -4.62
C LYS A 79 -0.78 1.60 -5.34
N ILE A 80 0.10 0.65 -5.69
CA ILE A 80 -0.28 -0.61 -6.32
C ILE A 80 0.49 -1.76 -5.68
N GLN A 81 -0.19 -2.88 -5.45
CA GLN A 81 0.40 -4.14 -5.01
C GLN A 81 -0.24 -5.33 -5.73
N VAL A 82 0.55 -6.37 -5.98
CA VAL A 82 0.02 -7.67 -6.42
C VAL A 82 -0.41 -8.47 -5.19
N ILE A 83 -1.65 -8.98 -5.17
CA ILE A 83 -2.17 -9.85 -4.11
C ILE A 83 -1.84 -11.31 -4.41
N ASP A 84 -2.13 -11.73 -5.64
CA ASP A 84 -1.92 -13.09 -6.14
C ASP A 84 -1.88 -13.10 -7.68
N ASN A 85 -1.92 -14.28 -8.28
CA ASN A 85 -1.90 -14.43 -9.74
C ASN A 85 -3.18 -13.93 -10.44
N GLN A 86 -4.23 -13.59 -9.71
CA GLN A 86 -5.54 -13.19 -10.23
C GLN A 86 -5.95 -11.78 -9.82
N HIS A 87 -5.32 -11.19 -8.77
CA HIS A 87 -5.77 -9.96 -8.16
C HIS A 87 -4.64 -8.97 -7.90
N ILE A 88 -4.98 -7.69 -8.06
CA ILE A 88 -4.17 -6.54 -7.66
C ILE A 88 -4.95 -5.65 -6.69
N LEU A 89 -4.22 -4.94 -5.84
CA LEU A 89 -4.71 -3.92 -4.93
C LEU A 89 -4.27 -2.55 -5.43
N LEU A 90 -5.20 -1.63 -5.60
CA LEU A 90 -4.94 -0.20 -5.80
C LEU A 90 -5.38 0.56 -4.55
N VAL A 91 -4.58 1.53 -4.13
CA VAL A 91 -4.86 2.33 -2.93
C VAL A 91 -4.65 3.81 -3.20
N GLY A 92 -5.64 4.63 -2.82
CA GLY A 92 -5.50 6.08 -2.74
C GLY A 92 -4.90 6.49 -1.40
N ALA A 93 -3.94 7.41 -1.42
CA ALA A 93 -3.31 7.91 -0.19
C ALA A 93 -4.27 8.75 0.67
N ARG A 94 -5.32 9.29 0.06
CA ARG A 94 -6.30 10.16 0.73
C ARG A 94 -7.64 9.46 0.84
N SER A 95 -8.34 9.72 1.96
CA SER A 95 -9.69 9.22 2.24
C SER A 95 -10.43 10.23 3.10
N ARG A 96 -11.58 10.73 2.65
CA ARG A 96 -12.41 11.64 3.42
C ARG A 96 -13.31 10.84 4.37
N PHE A 97 -13.54 11.38 5.56
CA PHE A 97 -14.54 10.89 6.49
C PHE A 97 -15.70 11.87 6.55
N GLU A 98 -16.87 11.44 6.12
CA GLU A 98 -18.06 12.27 6.06
C GLU A 98 -19.31 11.43 6.36
N ASN A 99 -20.29 12.02 7.06
CA ASN A 99 -21.55 11.37 7.42
C ASN A 99 -21.41 10.03 8.17
N GLY A 100 -20.32 9.88 8.94
CA GLY A 100 -20.05 8.68 9.74
C GLY A 100 -19.34 7.56 8.99
N GLU A 101 -18.95 7.76 7.74
CA GLU A 101 -18.26 6.78 6.91
C GLU A 101 -16.97 7.34 6.29
N GLY A 102 -15.93 6.52 6.21
CA GLY A 102 -14.72 6.80 5.46
C GLY A 102 -14.87 6.41 4.00
N GLU A 103 -14.32 7.21 3.09
CA GLU A 103 -14.23 6.83 1.67
C GLU A 103 -13.45 5.52 1.53
N LYS A 104 -13.90 4.67 0.61
CA LYS A 104 -13.26 3.38 0.32
C LYS A 104 -12.09 3.58 -0.63
N ASN A 105 -10.92 3.89 -0.07
CA ASN A 105 -9.70 4.23 -0.80
C ASN A 105 -8.85 3.04 -1.23
N ALA A 106 -9.24 1.82 -0.86
CA ALA A 106 -8.64 0.59 -1.33
C ALA A 106 -9.58 -0.19 -2.23
N ALA A 107 -9.09 -0.66 -3.37
CA ALA A 107 -9.86 -1.40 -4.36
C ALA A 107 -9.07 -2.62 -4.85
N ILE A 108 -9.71 -3.79 -4.81
CA ILE A 108 -9.17 -5.02 -5.38
C ILE A 108 -9.79 -5.22 -6.76
N TYR A 109 -8.92 -5.41 -7.75
CA TYR A 109 -9.29 -5.72 -9.12
C TYR A 109 -8.74 -7.08 -9.54
N THR A 110 -9.44 -7.72 -10.44
CA THR A 110 -8.91 -8.90 -11.14
C THR A 110 -7.86 -8.47 -12.17
N MET A 111 -7.03 -9.41 -12.62
CA MET A 111 -6.02 -9.19 -13.65
C MET A 111 -6.59 -8.86 -15.05
N ASP A 112 -7.90 -8.90 -15.23
CA ASP A 112 -8.63 -8.42 -16.42
C ASP A 112 -9.35 -7.08 -16.20
N GLY A 113 -9.06 -6.41 -15.05
CA GLY A 113 -9.52 -5.04 -14.77
C GLY A 113 -10.91 -4.94 -14.16
N ARG A 114 -11.53 -6.04 -13.72
CA ARG A 114 -12.85 -6.00 -13.07
C ARG A 114 -12.73 -5.73 -11.58
N LEU A 115 -13.52 -4.81 -11.06
CA LEU A 115 -13.61 -4.52 -9.63
C LEU A 115 -14.20 -5.74 -8.87
N VAL A 116 -13.47 -6.19 -7.85
CA VAL A 116 -13.92 -7.25 -6.93
C VAL A 116 -14.56 -6.66 -5.68
N ARG A 117 -13.89 -5.69 -5.04
CA ARG A 117 -14.39 -5.02 -3.83
C ARG A 117 -13.66 -3.71 -3.56
N ARG A 118 -14.28 -2.88 -2.71
CA ARG A 118 -13.66 -1.70 -2.10
C ARG A 118 -13.82 -1.73 -0.60
N PHE A 119 -12.83 -1.17 0.10
CA PHE A 119 -12.84 -0.99 1.54
C PHE A 119 -12.00 0.23 1.92
N THR A 120 -12.10 0.64 3.16
CA THR A 120 -11.34 1.78 3.68
C THR A 120 -10.07 1.31 4.38
N LEU A 121 -8.98 2.04 4.17
CA LEU A 121 -7.71 1.91 4.92
C LEU A 121 -7.37 3.21 5.67
N GLY A 122 -8.27 4.20 5.67
CA GLY A 122 -8.05 5.51 6.30
C GLY A 122 -7.34 6.52 5.42
N ASP A 123 -7.13 7.72 5.95
CA ASP A 123 -6.45 8.82 5.27
C ASP A 123 -4.95 8.83 5.58
N GLY A 124 -4.17 9.56 4.80
CA GLY A 124 -2.76 9.81 5.07
C GLY A 124 -1.86 8.60 4.88
N ILE A 125 -2.10 7.79 3.86
CA ILE A 125 -1.31 6.59 3.59
C ILE A 125 0.01 6.95 2.92
N GLU A 126 1.14 6.63 3.60
CA GLU A 126 2.48 6.81 3.06
C GLU A 126 2.88 5.63 2.17
N ASP A 127 2.73 4.39 2.65
CA ASP A 127 3.07 3.22 1.85
C ASP A 127 2.18 2.01 2.16
N VAL A 128 2.13 1.07 1.20
CA VAL A 128 1.33 -0.15 1.26
C VAL A 128 2.16 -1.32 0.77
N SER A 129 2.13 -2.42 1.51
CA SER A 129 2.72 -3.68 1.08
C SER A 129 1.81 -4.86 1.39
N VAL A 130 1.74 -5.82 0.47
CA VAL A 130 0.95 -7.05 0.62
C VAL A 130 1.89 -8.23 0.80
N THR A 131 1.60 -9.09 1.78
CA THR A 131 2.35 -10.32 2.03
C THR A 131 1.83 -11.49 1.19
N GLU A 132 2.61 -12.57 1.14
CA GLU A 132 2.20 -13.84 0.50
C GLU A 132 0.96 -14.49 1.12
N LYS A 133 0.55 -14.02 2.31
CA LYS A 133 -0.69 -14.47 3.00
C LYS A 133 -1.90 -13.60 2.71
N GLY A 134 -1.73 -12.55 1.89
CA GLY A 134 -2.78 -11.58 1.63
C GLY A 134 -3.02 -10.60 2.78
N GLU A 135 -2.06 -10.43 3.70
CA GLU A 135 -2.11 -9.40 4.72
C GLU A 135 -1.60 -8.07 4.14
N ILE A 136 -2.28 -6.97 4.43
CA ILE A 136 -1.96 -5.63 3.93
C ILE A 136 -1.31 -4.84 5.06
N TRP A 137 -0.05 -4.47 4.92
CA TRP A 137 0.63 -3.52 5.79
C TRP A 137 0.50 -2.12 5.24
N VAL A 138 0.12 -1.17 6.09
CA VAL A 138 -0.09 0.23 5.74
C VAL A 138 0.67 1.10 6.71
N SER A 139 1.55 1.96 6.20
CA SER A 139 2.17 3.04 6.95
C SER A 139 1.49 4.36 6.65
N TYR A 140 1.48 5.25 7.65
CA TYR A 140 0.78 6.53 7.58
C TYR A 140 1.73 7.69 7.82
N PHE A 141 1.55 8.77 7.07
CA PHE A 141 2.19 10.04 7.35
C PHE A 141 1.38 10.86 8.38
N ASP A 142 1.88 12.01 8.78
CA ASP A 142 1.37 12.82 9.90
C ASP A 142 -0.15 13.07 9.85
N GLU A 143 -0.71 13.44 8.70
CA GLU A 143 -2.15 13.67 8.56
C GLU A 143 -2.98 12.40 8.80
N GLY A 144 -2.45 11.23 8.48
CA GLY A 144 -3.07 9.94 8.73
C GLY A 144 -2.95 9.50 10.19
N VAL A 145 -1.92 9.98 10.91
CA VAL A 145 -1.72 9.71 12.34
C VAL A 145 -2.55 10.66 13.21
N PHE A 146 -2.51 11.96 12.92
CA PHE A 146 -3.19 12.98 13.74
C PHE A 146 -4.63 13.27 13.31
N GLY A 147 -4.99 12.85 12.12
CA GLY A 147 -6.32 13.06 11.54
C GLY A 147 -6.39 14.32 10.66
N ASN A 148 -6.96 14.16 9.49
CA ASN A 148 -7.30 15.18 8.50
C ASN A 148 -8.54 14.73 7.73
N TYR A 149 -9.02 15.48 6.77
CA TYR A 149 -10.15 15.13 5.91
C TYR A 149 -11.40 14.62 6.64
N GLY A 150 -11.67 15.15 7.85
CA GLY A 150 -12.85 14.80 8.66
C GLY A 150 -12.64 13.64 9.63
N TRP A 151 -11.49 12.96 9.61
CA TRP A 151 -11.13 11.91 10.54
C TRP A 151 -10.79 12.50 11.93
N GLN A 152 -11.73 12.42 12.88
CA GLN A 152 -11.46 12.79 14.28
C GLN A 152 -10.75 11.68 15.04
N ILE A 153 -11.00 10.43 14.65
CA ILE A 153 -10.28 9.23 15.13
C ILE A 153 -9.75 8.54 13.88
N PRO A 154 -8.51 8.81 13.49
CA PRO A 154 -7.94 8.26 12.26
C PRO A 154 -7.63 6.77 12.40
N MET A 155 -7.82 6.01 11.32
CA MET A 155 -7.44 4.60 11.28
C MET A 155 -5.93 4.39 11.39
N GLY A 156 -5.15 5.39 10.96
CA GLY A 156 -3.69 5.40 11.00
C GLY A 156 -3.07 5.93 12.29
N GLN A 157 -3.85 6.19 13.37
CA GLN A 157 -3.37 6.84 14.61
C GLN A 157 -2.13 6.20 15.25
N ASN A 158 -1.88 4.92 14.96
CA ASN A 158 -0.71 4.18 15.44
C ASN A 158 0.47 4.19 14.46
N GLY A 159 0.37 4.90 13.34
CA GLY A 159 1.41 5.08 12.32
C GLY A 159 1.68 3.86 11.42
N LEU A 160 1.43 2.64 11.92
CA LEU A 160 1.60 1.39 11.18
C LEU A 160 0.52 0.39 11.58
N VAL A 161 -0.24 -0.10 10.60
CA VAL A 161 -1.39 -1.01 10.82
C VAL A 161 -1.35 -2.15 9.80
N LYS A 162 -1.74 -3.34 10.23
CA LYS A 162 -1.93 -4.50 9.37
C LYS A 162 -3.41 -4.85 9.23
N TYR A 163 -3.86 -5.08 8.00
CA TYR A 163 -5.24 -5.39 7.64
C TYR A 163 -5.36 -6.73 6.90
N ASP A 164 -6.57 -7.27 6.88
CA ASP A 164 -6.94 -8.30 5.92
C ASP A 164 -7.42 -7.71 4.58
N LEU A 165 -7.76 -8.57 3.61
CA LEU A 165 -8.27 -8.16 2.29
C LEU A 165 -9.71 -7.60 2.32
N TYR A 166 -10.32 -7.45 3.49
CA TYR A 166 -11.64 -6.83 3.70
C TYR A 166 -11.54 -5.46 4.38
N GLY A 167 -10.33 -5.06 4.82
CA GLY A 167 -10.08 -3.84 5.57
C GLY A 167 -10.28 -4.01 7.09
N ASN A 168 -10.39 -5.25 7.59
CA ASN A 168 -10.43 -5.48 9.02
C ASN A 168 -9.01 -5.41 9.59
N VAL A 169 -8.86 -4.74 10.72
CA VAL A 169 -7.58 -4.62 11.42
C VAL A 169 -7.18 -5.99 11.99
N LEU A 170 -5.98 -6.44 11.63
CA LEU A 170 -5.36 -7.65 12.17
C LEU A 170 -4.35 -7.35 13.28
N TRP A 171 -3.68 -6.20 13.17
CA TRP A 171 -2.69 -5.76 14.14
C TRP A 171 -2.42 -4.26 13.98
N GLU A 172 -2.11 -3.60 15.09
CA GLU A 172 -1.71 -2.20 15.14
C GLU A 172 -0.43 -2.07 15.96
N GLN A 173 0.48 -1.21 15.50
CA GLN A 173 1.66 -0.83 16.25
C GLN A 173 1.24 0.00 17.48
N ASN A 174 1.80 -0.30 18.67
CA ASN A 174 1.50 0.40 19.92
C ASN A 174 2.70 0.53 20.89
N GLU A 175 3.91 0.17 20.42
CA GLU A 175 5.12 0.23 21.24
C GLU A 175 5.96 1.49 20.93
N CYS A 176 5.85 2.03 19.69
CA CYS A 176 6.55 3.23 19.26
C CYS A 176 5.58 4.40 19.15
N CYS A 177 6.04 5.62 19.45
CA CYS A 177 5.28 6.85 19.22
C CYS A 177 5.57 7.36 17.81
N ILE A 178 4.79 6.90 16.83
CA ILE A 178 4.96 7.26 15.43
C ILE A 178 4.14 8.50 15.11
N PHE A 179 4.80 9.58 14.63
CA PHE A 179 4.14 10.79 14.14
C PHE A 179 4.05 10.79 12.61
N ASP A 180 5.01 10.14 11.97
CA ASP A 180 5.09 9.98 10.52
C ASP A 180 5.93 8.74 10.22
N CYS A 181 5.41 7.78 9.48
CA CYS A 181 6.11 6.55 9.11
C CYS A 181 6.69 6.69 7.70
N TYR A 182 7.92 7.15 7.60
CA TYR A 182 8.58 7.54 6.36
C TYR A 182 8.85 6.40 5.39
N THR A 183 9.00 5.18 5.87
CA THR A 183 9.27 4.04 4.98
C THR A 183 8.83 2.73 5.62
N LEU A 184 8.38 1.84 4.77
CA LEU A 184 7.93 0.50 5.09
C LEU A 184 8.59 -0.49 4.12
N ASN A 185 9.17 -1.56 4.66
CA ASN A 185 9.64 -2.69 3.87
C ASN A 185 9.14 -3.99 4.48
N VAL A 186 8.32 -4.70 3.75
CA VAL A 186 7.79 -6.01 4.12
C VAL A 186 8.51 -7.08 3.32
N ASP A 187 9.47 -7.75 3.97
CA ASP A 187 10.24 -8.84 3.37
C ASP A 187 9.35 -10.08 3.16
N ASN A 188 8.56 -10.41 4.19
CA ASN A 188 7.56 -11.49 4.16
C ASN A 188 6.58 -11.32 5.34
N ALA A 189 5.60 -12.22 5.47
CA ALA A 189 4.61 -12.16 6.54
C ALA A 189 5.17 -12.22 7.97
N ALA A 190 6.46 -12.58 8.15
CA ALA A 190 7.13 -12.69 9.46
C ALA A 190 8.23 -11.63 9.68
N SER A 191 8.52 -10.77 8.71
CA SER A 191 9.64 -9.81 8.77
C SER A 191 9.25 -8.49 8.14
N VAL A 192 9.13 -7.45 8.96
CA VAL A 192 8.72 -6.11 8.55
C VAL A 192 9.69 -5.09 9.13
N TRP A 193 10.15 -4.17 8.32
CA TRP A 193 10.99 -3.05 8.70
C TRP A 193 10.27 -1.75 8.45
N PHE A 194 10.39 -0.80 9.39
CA PHE A 194 9.90 0.55 9.20
C PHE A 194 10.83 1.57 9.84
N TYR A 195 10.81 2.80 9.29
CA TYR A 195 11.56 3.94 9.81
C TYR A 195 10.60 5.10 9.98
N TYR A 196 10.67 5.77 11.15
CA TYR A 196 9.64 6.74 11.53
C TYR A 196 10.20 8.00 12.22
N TYR A 197 9.42 9.03 12.23
CA TYR A 197 9.47 10.22 13.10
C TYR A 197 8.42 10.01 14.21
N ALA A 198 8.71 10.16 15.55
CA ALA A 198 9.54 11.14 16.27
C ALA A 198 11.02 10.75 16.55
N ASP A 199 11.32 9.48 16.77
CA ASP A 199 12.63 9.08 17.34
C ASP A 199 13.69 8.81 16.27
N PHE A 200 13.30 8.79 14.99
CA PHE A 200 14.18 8.44 13.86
C PHE A 200 14.83 7.05 13.99
N GLU A 201 14.06 6.10 14.43
CA GLU A 201 14.51 4.73 14.61
C GLU A 201 14.13 3.84 13.44
N LEU A 202 15.05 2.93 13.08
CA LEU A 202 14.77 1.81 12.20
C LEU A 202 14.36 0.60 13.05
N VAL A 203 13.11 0.20 12.93
CA VAL A 203 12.53 -0.89 13.72
C VAL A 203 12.33 -2.12 12.86
N HIS A 204 12.62 -3.29 13.44
CA HIS A 204 12.39 -4.59 12.83
C HIS A 204 11.37 -5.40 13.62
N ILE A 205 10.20 -5.62 13.06
CA ILE A 205 9.20 -6.54 13.60
C ILE A 205 9.51 -7.95 13.11
N LYS A 206 9.73 -8.87 14.07
CA LYS A 206 9.85 -10.30 13.82
C LYS A 206 8.64 -11.01 14.41
N ILE A 207 7.79 -11.59 13.55
CA ILE A 207 6.63 -12.36 13.97
C ILE A 207 7.08 -13.82 14.17
N VAL A 208 7.23 -14.21 15.44
CA VAL A 208 7.56 -15.59 15.79
C VAL A 208 6.25 -16.41 15.82
N PRO A 209 6.15 -17.53 15.10
CA PRO A 209 4.98 -18.40 15.18
C PRO A 209 4.76 -18.87 16.62
N SER A 210 3.53 -18.83 17.09
CA SER A 210 3.14 -19.17 18.49
C SER A 210 3.45 -20.61 18.91
N HIS A 211 3.93 -21.47 18.00
CA HIS A 211 4.30 -22.85 18.31
C HIS A 211 5.70 -23.01 18.91
N ASP A 212 6.55 -21.96 18.93
CA ASP A 212 7.91 -22.02 19.46
C ASP A 212 8.06 -21.42 20.89
N MET A 213 6.98 -20.96 21.50
CA MET A 213 7.01 -20.57 22.93
C MET A 213 7.03 -21.83 23.80
N LYS A 214 8.20 -22.48 23.90
CA LYS A 214 8.47 -23.39 25.01
C LYS A 214 8.60 -22.56 26.28
N PHE A 215 7.55 -22.53 27.10
CA PHE A 215 7.67 -22.04 28.45
C PHE A 215 8.76 -22.85 29.18
N PRO A 216 9.76 -22.23 29.81
CA PRO A 216 10.66 -22.97 30.65
C PRO A 216 9.85 -23.57 31.77
N LEU A 217 9.79 -24.90 31.84
CA LEU A 217 9.26 -25.61 32.99
C LEU A 217 10.08 -25.17 34.20
N LYS A 218 9.44 -24.43 35.12
CA LYS A 218 10.03 -24.17 36.45
C LYS A 218 10.21 -25.50 37.15
N GLY A 219 11.48 -25.93 37.32
CA GLY A 219 11.87 -26.95 38.29
C GLY A 219 11.95 -26.36 39.69
#